data_129d5f300c57df801feb62231720c22d
#
_entry.id   129d5f300c57df801feb62231720c22d
#
_cell.length_a   1.000
_cell.length_b   1.000
_cell.length_c   1.000
_cell.angle_alpha   90.00
_cell.angle_beta   90.00
_cell.angle_gamma   90.00
#
_symmetry.space_group_name_H-M   'P 1'
#
loop_
_entity.id
_entity.type
_entity.pdbx_description
1 polymer ?
#
loop_
_entity_poly.entity_id
_entity_poly.type
_entity_poly.pdbx_seq_one_letter_code
_entity_poly.pdbx_strand_id
1 'polypeptide(L)'
;MQVIPAINEISFSAVREKVRILAQFLEAGSFIHIDVVDGVFAPNVTWDDIEEFKELRREFPNFKFEIHLMVQNPESAAANWCGAGASRVIVHLETMTDPALIRKQAEQCDSEVVLAITVPTEAESLVAHAGDFKMFQILGVFPGMAGQKFKHEALAKITYLRKKVPHAIIEVDGGMDEETVKLVKNAGADLVVVSSYIFSSEHPEQAYKVLTEI
;
A
#
# COMPACT_ATOMS: atom_id res chain seq x y z
N MET A 1 -3.21 5.10 -15.20
CA MET A 1 -3.34 4.41 -13.92
C MET A 1 -2.53 5.17 -12.88
N GLN A 2 -2.96 5.25 -11.63
CA GLN A 2 -2.18 5.96 -10.61
C GLN A 2 -1.02 5.08 -10.14
N VAL A 3 0.16 5.67 -9.98
CA VAL A 3 1.36 5.02 -9.44
C VAL A 3 1.67 5.63 -8.07
N ILE A 4 1.82 4.78 -7.05
CA ILE A 4 2.15 5.19 -5.68
C ILE A 4 3.54 4.65 -5.34
N PRO A 5 4.53 5.53 -5.11
CA PRO A 5 5.86 5.09 -4.68
C PRO A 5 5.83 4.50 -3.26
N ALA A 6 6.50 3.34 -3.06
CA ALA A 6 6.52 2.61 -1.80
C ALA A 6 7.90 2.58 -1.15
N ILE A 7 7.90 2.80 0.15
CA ILE A 7 9.08 2.80 1.01
C ILE A 7 9.03 1.59 1.94
N ASN A 8 10.01 0.70 1.80
CA ASN A 8 10.21 -0.48 2.62
C ASN A 8 11.62 -0.40 3.24
N GLU A 9 11.73 0.23 4.41
CA GLU A 9 13.01 0.53 5.07
C GLU A 9 12.96 0.19 6.55
N ILE A 10 14.12 -0.05 7.15
CA ILE A 10 14.26 -0.45 8.57
C ILE A 10 14.58 0.71 9.52
N SER A 11 14.86 1.90 9.00
CA SER A 11 15.22 3.06 9.82
C SER A 11 14.52 4.34 9.36
N PHE A 12 14.23 5.22 10.29
CA PHE A 12 13.65 6.53 10.01
C PHE A 12 14.50 7.37 9.04
N SER A 13 15.81 7.35 9.21
CA SER A 13 16.70 8.09 8.31
C SER A 13 16.59 7.65 6.86
N ALA A 14 16.44 6.34 6.60
CA ALA A 14 16.27 5.81 5.26
C ALA A 14 14.86 6.12 4.71
N VAL A 15 13.81 6.03 5.51
CA VAL A 15 12.45 6.45 5.14
C VAL A 15 12.44 7.93 4.74
N ARG A 16 12.98 8.79 5.60
CA ARG A 16 13.05 10.24 5.39
C ARG A 16 13.82 10.62 4.14
N GLU A 17 14.94 9.94 3.86
CA GLU A 17 15.72 10.18 2.64
C GLU A 17 14.94 9.80 1.38
N LYS A 18 14.25 8.67 1.39
CA LYS A 18 13.39 8.28 0.25
C LYS A 18 12.24 9.27 0.03
N VAL A 19 11.61 9.77 1.10
CA VAL A 19 10.60 10.84 0.97
C VAL A 19 11.20 12.10 0.37
N ARG A 20 12.44 12.49 0.74
CA ARG A 20 13.15 13.63 0.14
C ARG A 20 13.41 13.45 -1.36
N ILE A 21 13.76 12.23 -1.79
CA ILE A 21 13.93 11.92 -3.21
C ILE A 21 12.59 12.11 -3.93
N LEU A 22 11.51 11.53 -3.40
CA LEU A 22 10.17 11.65 -3.97
C LEU A 22 9.67 13.09 -4.02
N ALA A 23 9.99 13.90 -3.01
CA ALA A 23 9.59 15.31 -2.93
C ALA A 23 10.20 16.20 -4.03
N GLN A 24 11.20 15.71 -4.77
CA GLN A 24 11.81 16.45 -5.88
C GLN A 24 10.93 16.41 -7.14
N PHE A 25 10.02 15.46 -7.27
CA PHE A 25 9.25 15.28 -8.50
C PHE A 25 7.77 14.94 -8.30
N LEU A 26 7.33 14.53 -7.10
CA LEU A 26 5.92 14.29 -6.84
C LEU A 26 5.17 15.60 -6.64
N GLU A 27 3.95 15.65 -7.17
CA GLU A 27 3.06 16.78 -6.97
C GLU A 27 2.46 16.79 -5.56
N ALA A 28 2.08 18.00 -5.09
CA ALA A 28 1.37 18.13 -3.83
C ALA A 28 0.05 17.35 -3.85
N GLY A 29 -0.24 16.65 -2.76
CA GLY A 29 -1.41 15.76 -2.64
C GLY A 29 -1.15 14.32 -3.10
N SER A 30 0.04 14.02 -3.66
CA SER A 30 0.42 12.64 -3.99
C SER A 30 0.49 11.76 -2.75
N PHE A 31 0.14 10.49 -2.93
CA PHE A 31 0.35 9.47 -1.92
C PHE A 31 1.78 8.93 -1.93
N ILE A 32 2.30 8.64 -0.75
CA ILE A 32 3.53 7.88 -0.51
C ILE A 32 3.14 6.68 0.36
N HIS A 33 3.46 5.49 -0.10
CA HIS A 33 3.21 4.24 0.60
C HIS A 33 4.37 3.91 1.55
N ILE A 34 4.07 3.45 2.75
CA ILE A 34 5.06 2.99 3.72
C ILE A 34 4.67 1.61 4.23
N ASP A 35 5.57 0.64 4.05
CA ASP A 35 5.41 -0.70 4.57
C ASP A 35 5.78 -0.78 6.04
N VAL A 36 4.86 -1.26 6.87
CA VAL A 36 5.07 -1.57 8.30
C VAL A 36 4.94 -3.07 8.50
N VAL A 37 6.04 -3.71 8.87
CA VAL A 37 6.15 -5.16 9.04
C VAL A 37 6.65 -5.46 10.45
N ASP A 38 5.92 -6.29 11.21
CA ASP A 38 6.17 -6.55 12.63
C ASP A 38 7.08 -7.76 12.93
N GLY A 39 7.54 -8.48 11.91
CA GLY A 39 8.32 -9.71 12.09
C GLY A 39 7.52 -10.95 12.47
N VAL A 40 6.19 -10.82 12.63
CA VAL A 40 5.26 -11.91 12.95
C VAL A 40 4.39 -12.25 11.75
N PHE A 41 3.80 -11.24 11.12
CA PHE A 41 3.03 -11.42 9.88
C PHE A 41 3.94 -11.84 8.71
N ALA A 42 5.12 -11.27 8.61
CA ALA A 42 6.17 -11.63 7.66
C ALA A 42 7.53 -11.69 8.36
N PRO A 43 8.55 -12.38 7.79
CA PRO A 43 9.78 -12.72 8.53
C PRO A 43 10.78 -11.56 8.71
N ASN A 44 10.48 -10.39 8.20
CA ASN A 44 11.30 -9.17 8.36
C ASN A 44 10.59 -8.12 9.21
N VAL A 45 11.35 -7.15 9.68
CA VAL A 45 10.84 -5.97 10.39
C VAL A 45 11.23 -4.73 9.60
N THR A 46 10.30 -3.78 9.49
CA THR A 46 10.57 -2.46 8.93
C THR A 46 10.43 -1.38 10.00
N TRP A 47 10.68 -0.13 9.63
CA TRP A 47 10.48 1.00 10.51
C TRP A 47 9.00 1.12 10.93
N ASP A 48 8.77 1.27 12.25
CA ASP A 48 7.45 1.35 12.89
C ASP A 48 7.53 2.26 14.12
N ASP A 49 7.59 3.59 13.90
CA ASP A 49 7.61 4.57 14.98
C ASP A 49 6.63 5.71 14.72
N ILE A 50 5.63 5.81 15.60
CA ILE A 50 4.52 6.77 15.51
C ILE A 50 4.98 8.22 15.70
N GLU A 51 5.93 8.48 16.61
CA GLU A 51 6.40 9.85 16.86
C GLU A 51 7.30 10.36 15.72
N GLU A 52 8.16 9.50 15.19
CA GLU A 52 8.93 9.80 14.00
C GLU A 52 8.04 9.99 12.76
N PHE A 53 6.91 9.28 12.65
CA PHE A 53 5.93 9.50 11.58
C PHE A 53 5.26 10.88 11.70
N LYS A 54 4.92 11.31 12.89
CA LYS A 54 4.40 12.68 13.11
C LYS A 54 5.45 13.74 12.74
N GLU A 55 6.74 13.47 12.97
CA GLU A 55 7.84 14.32 12.51
C GLU A 55 7.90 14.36 10.99
N LEU A 56 7.88 13.19 10.33
CA LEU A 56 7.90 13.06 8.87
C LEU A 56 6.76 13.86 8.21
N ARG A 57 5.55 13.73 8.73
CA ARG A 57 4.39 14.48 8.22
C ARG A 57 4.53 16.00 8.39
N ARG A 58 5.13 16.45 9.48
CA ARG A 58 5.41 17.90 9.69
C ARG A 58 6.47 18.42 8.72
N GLU A 59 7.46 17.60 8.38
CA GLU A 59 8.50 17.96 7.40
C GLU A 59 7.95 17.97 5.96
N PHE A 60 7.02 17.06 5.64
CA PHE A 60 6.44 16.88 4.31
C PHE A 60 4.91 17.04 4.29
N PRO A 61 4.36 18.22 4.65
CA PRO A 61 2.92 18.42 4.84
C PRO A 61 2.11 18.36 3.55
N ASN A 62 2.76 18.43 2.39
CA ASN A 62 2.11 18.41 1.09
C ASN A 62 1.80 17.00 0.58
N PHE A 63 2.29 15.95 1.24
CA PHE A 63 2.04 14.57 0.84
C PHE A 63 1.02 13.89 1.72
N LYS A 64 0.34 12.92 1.12
CA LYS A 64 -0.52 11.97 1.80
C LYS A 64 0.26 10.68 2.03
N PHE A 65 0.13 10.12 3.21
CA PHE A 65 0.78 8.85 3.53
C PHE A 65 -0.26 7.75 3.65
N GLU A 66 -0.05 6.65 2.94
CA GLU A 66 -0.76 5.41 3.17
C GLU A 66 0.18 4.41 3.86
N ILE A 67 -0.33 3.75 4.88
CA ILE A 67 0.46 2.86 5.73
C ILE A 67 -0.04 1.43 5.54
N HIS A 68 0.82 0.58 5.04
CA HIS A 68 0.52 -0.82 4.78
C HIS A 68 0.92 -1.68 5.98
N LEU A 69 -0.08 -2.11 6.73
CA LEU A 69 0.08 -2.81 7.99
C LEU A 69 0.16 -4.34 7.78
N MET A 70 1.35 -4.83 7.58
CA MET A 70 1.69 -6.25 7.58
C MET A 70 1.99 -6.70 9.01
N VAL A 71 0.95 -6.73 9.86
CA VAL A 71 1.07 -6.92 11.31
C VAL A 71 0.04 -7.91 11.85
N GLN A 72 0.38 -8.54 12.99
CA GLN A 72 -0.49 -9.51 13.64
C GLN A 72 -1.71 -8.88 14.34
N ASN A 73 -1.60 -7.62 14.81
CA ASN A 73 -2.67 -6.92 15.52
C ASN A 73 -3.09 -5.64 14.77
N PRO A 74 -3.80 -5.76 13.64
CA PRO A 74 -4.08 -4.62 12.75
C PRO A 74 -5.03 -3.60 13.37
N GLU A 75 -5.96 -3.99 14.27
CA GLU A 75 -6.90 -3.06 14.92
C GLU A 75 -6.17 -2.02 15.77
N SER A 76 -5.21 -2.47 16.58
CA SER A 76 -4.40 -1.57 17.40
C SER A 76 -3.46 -0.70 16.57
N ALA A 77 -2.81 -1.30 15.58
CA ALA A 77 -1.91 -0.59 14.67
C ALA A 77 -2.67 0.48 13.87
N ALA A 78 -3.81 0.13 13.27
CA ALA A 78 -4.64 1.08 12.51
C ALA A 78 -5.05 2.29 13.38
N ALA A 79 -5.49 2.06 14.62
CA ALA A 79 -5.84 3.15 15.53
C ALA A 79 -4.66 4.12 15.76
N ASN A 80 -3.47 3.58 15.99
CA ASN A 80 -2.27 4.37 16.25
C ASN A 80 -1.85 5.19 15.00
N TRP A 81 -1.79 4.54 13.83
CA TRP A 81 -1.39 5.21 12.59
C TRP A 81 -2.42 6.23 12.10
N CYS A 82 -3.72 5.92 12.17
CA CYS A 82 -4.79 6.88 11.90
C CYS A 82 -4.70 8.08 12.86
N GLY A 83 -4.54 7.84 14.17
CA GLY A 83 -4.38 8.89 15.17
C GLY A 83 -3.13 9.75 14.99
N ALA A 84 -2.08 9.21 14.38
CA ALA A 84 -0.90 9.95 13.96
C ALA A 84 -1.10 10.73 12.66
N GLY A 85 -2.22 10.49 11.95
CA GLY A 85 -2.66 11.21 10.76
C GLY A 85 -2.24 10.56 9.46
N ALA A 86 -2.12 9.23 9.40
CA ALA A 86 -2.10 8.52 8.13
C ALA A 86 -3.37 8.88 7.34
N SER A 87 -3.22 9.17 6.06
CA SER A 87 -4.35 9.49 5.17
C SER A 87 -5.11 8.24 4.76
N ARG A 88 -4.42 7.10 4.80
CA ARG A 88 -4.96 5.78 4.50
C ARG A 88 -4.20 4.71 5.29
N VAL A 89 -4.91 3.69 5.74
CA VAL A 89 -4.32 2.49 6.32
C VAL A 89 -4.77 1.26 5.52
N ILE A 90 -3.83 0.39 5.23
CA ILE A 90 -4.06 -0.87 4.52
C ILE A 90 -3.90 -1.98 5.54
N VAL A 91 -4.95 -2.80 5.69
CA VAL A 91 -5.00 -3.89 6.68
C VAL A 91 -5.25 -5.22 5.99
N HIS A 92 -4.57 -6.24 6.45
CA HIS A 92 -4.72 -7.58 5.90
C HIS A 92 -5.91 -8.33 6.49
N LEU A 93 -6.74 -8.90 5.61
CA LEU A 93 -7.89 -9.70 5.98
C LEU A 93 -7.49 -10.91 6.84
N GLU A 94 -6.30 -11.45 6.59
CA GLU A 94 -5.76 -12.64 7.25
C GLU A 94 -5.54 -12.48 8.77
N THR A 95 -5.33 -11.25 9.24
CA THR A 95 -5.10 -10.96 10.67
C THR A 95 -6.19 -10.09 11.27
N MET A 96 -7.07 -9.51 10.45
CA MET A 96 -8.17 -8.67 10.90
C MET A 96 -9.25 -9.51 11.59
N THR A 97 -9.66 -9.10 12.79
CA THR A 97 -10.72 -9.78 13.57
C THR A 97 -11.99 -8.95 13.69
N ASP A 98 -11.89 -7.63 13.69
CA ASP A 98 -13.02 -6.70 13.80
C ASP A 98 -12.97 -5.58 12.75
N PRO A 99 -13.53 -5.83 11.53
CA PRO A 99 -13.56 -4.84 10.46
C PRO A 99 -14.37 -3.59 10.80
N ALA A 100 -15.39 -3.71 11.66
CA ALA A 100 -16.21 -2.57 12.06
C ALA A 100 -15.46 -1.63 12.99
N LEU A 101 -14.62 -2.18 13.87
CA LEU A 101 -13.76 -1.39 14.76
C LEU A 101 -12.75 -0.58 13.95
N ILE A 102 -12.05 -1.21 12.99
CA ILE A 102 -11.06 -0.52 12.14
C ILE A 102 -11.71 0.62 11.37
N ARG A 103 -12.86 0.39 10.73
CA ARG A 103 -13.58 1.46 10.02
C ARG A 103 -13.93 2.63 10.92
N LYS A 104 -14.49 2.33 12.09
CA LYS A 104 -14.85 3.37 13.07
C LYS A 104 -13.64 4.18 13.52
N GLN A 105 -12.50 3.53 13.76
CA GLN A 105 -11.26 4.21 14.14
C GLN A 105 -10.76 5.14 13.03
N ALA A 106 -10.76 4.67 11.79
CA ALA A 106 -10.35 5.46 10.63
C ALA A 106 -11.28 6.66 10.38
N GLU A 107 -12.59 6.47 10.45
CA GLU A 107 -13.59 7.55 10.34
C GLU A 107 -13.37 8.67 11.37
N GLN A 108 -12.98 8.32 12.59
CA GLN A 108 -12.69 9.30 13.66
C GLN A 108 -11.45 10.16 13.36
N CYS A 109 -10.56 9.70 12.49
CA CYS A 109 -9.30 10.36 12.14
C CYS A 109 -9.29 10.90 10.69
N ASP A 110 -10.41 10.84 9.97
CA ASP A 110 -10.51 11.20 8.55
C ASP A 110 -9.50 10.41 7.67
N SER A 111 -9.33 9.14 8.00
CA SER A 111 -8.47 8.20 7.26
C SER A 111 -9.31 7.23 6.42
N GLU A 112 -8.79 6.84 5.26
CA GLU A 112 -9.36 5.76 4.45
C GLU A 112 -8.84 4.40 4.92
N VAL A 113 -9.66 3.34 4.77
CA VAL A 113 -9.24 1.95 5.01
C VAL A 113 -9.26 1.17 3.71
N VAL A 114 -8.17 0.48 3.45
CA VAL A 114 -8.02 -0.49 2.36
C VAL A 114 -7.93 -1.88 2.95
N LEU A 115 -8.72 -2.79 2.41
CA LEU A 115 -8.67 -4.19 2.82
C LEU A 115 -7.78 -4.98 1.86
N ALA A 116 -6.72 -5.58 2.40
CA ALA A 116 -5.71 -6.30 1.63
C ALA A 116 -5.81 -7.82 1.78
N ILE A 117 -5.36 -8.53 0.75
CA ILE A 117 -5.11 -9.98 0.80
C ILE A 117 -3.73 -10.32 0.25
N THR A 118 -3.16 -11.39 0.79
CA THR A 118 -1.90 -11.99 0.33
C THR A 118 -2.11 -12.93 -0.86
N VAL A 119 -0.99 -13.41 -1.45
CA VAL A 119 -1.03 -14.32 -2.61
C VAL A 119 -1.85 -15.60 -2.36
N PRO A 120 -1.77 -16.31 -1.23
CA PRO A 120 -2.55 -17.53 -1.02
C PRO A 120 -4.04 -17.29 -0.73
N THR A 121 -4.45 -16.08 -0.34
CA THR A 121 -5.86 -15.81 0.03
C THR A 121 -6.72 -15.53 -1.19
N GLU A 122 -7.87 -16.18 -1.29
CA GLU A 122 -8.77 -16.04 -2.44
C GLU A 122 -9.52 -14.71 -2.44
N ALA A 123 -9.74 -14.13 -3.65
CA ALA A 123 -10.38 -12.83 -3.82
C ALA A 123 -11.87 -12.81 -3.41
N GLU A 124 -12.51 -13.97 -3.33
CA GLU A 124 -13.88 -14.14 -2.81
C GLU A 124 -14.03 -13.59 -1.40
N SER A 125 -12.98 -13.70 -0.58
CA SER A 125 -12.97 -13.17 0.78
C SER A 125 -13.12 -11.64 0.82
N LEU A 126 -12.53 -10.91 -0.13
CA LEU A 126 -12.71 -9.46 -0.26
C LEU A 126 -14.15 -9.10 -0.68
N VAL A 127 -14.75 -9.88 -1.59
CA VAL A 127 -16.13 -9.62 -2.07
C VAL A 127 -17.13 -9.64 -0.93
N ALA A 128 -16.93 -10.48 0.08
CA ALA A 128 -17.79 -10.54 1.27
C ALA A 128 -17.81 -9.20 2.05
N HIS A 129 -16.80 -8.37 1.90
CA HIS A 129 -16.65 -7.07 2.56
C HIS A 129 -16.96 -5.87 1.64
N ALA A 130 -17.41 -6.09 0.40
CA ALA A 130 -17.66 -5.01 -0.58
C ALA A 130 -18.79 -4.04 -0.19
N GLY A 131 -19.66 -4.40 0.75
CA GLY A 131 -20.66 -3.49 1.33
C GLY A 131 -20.06 -2.47 2.31
N ASP A 132 -18.92 -2.81 2.88
CA ASP A 132 -18.28 -2.06 3.97
C ASP A 132 -17.02 -1.32 3.53
N PHE A 133 -16.30 -1.83 2.54
CA PHE A 133 -15.04 -1.27 2.04
C PHE A 133 -15.18 -0.91 0.56
N LYS A 134 -14.57 0.20 0.17
CA LYS A 134 -14.59 0.70 -1.22
C LYS A 134 -13.29 0.43 -1.96
N MET A 135 -12.22 0.18 -1.23
CA MET A 135 -10.89 -0.01 -1.78
C MET A 135 -10.26 -1.30 -1.27
N PHE A 136 -9.64 -2.02 -2.18
CA PHE A 136 -9.04 -3.32 -1.92
C PHE A 136 -7.63 -3.37 -2.50
N GLN A 137 -6.71 -4.00 -1.76
CA GLN A 137 -5.36 -4.25 -2.24
C GLN A 137 -5.14 -5.75 -2.45
N ILE A 138 -4.50 -6.09 -3.57
CA ILE A 138 -4.05 -7.44 -3.87
C ILE A 138 -2.52 -7.43 -3.89
N LEU A 139 -1.90 -8.15 -2.94
CA LEU A 139 -0.47 -8.38 -2.99
C LEU A 139 -0.11 -9.28 -4.19
N GLY A 140 0.81 -8.77 -5.02
CA GLY A 140 1.38 -9.49 -6.15
C GLY A 140 2.65 -10.28 -5.81
N VAL A 141 3.07 -10.24 -4.54
CA VAL A 141 4.26 -10.93 -3.99
C VAL A 141 3.97 -11.49 -2.61
N PHE A 142 4.87 -12.28 -2.05
CA PHE A 142 4.77 -12.65 -0.63
C PHE A 142 5.08 -11.43 0.25
N PRO A 143 4.37 -11.27 1.40
CA PRO A 143 4.53 -10.10 2.24
C PRO A 143 5.94 -9.96 2.82
N GLY A 144 6.35 -8.72 3.06
CA GLY A 144 7.53 -8.35 3.84
C GLY A 144 8.63 -7.65 3.05
N MET A 145 9.24 -8.25 2.05
CA MET A 145 10.42 -7.71 1.37
C MET A 145 10.12 -7.15 -0.01
N ALA A 146 10.69 -5.98 -0.31
CA ALA A 146 10.66 -5.40 -1.66
C ALA A 146 11.55 -6.17 -2.66
N GLY A 147 11.39 -5.92 -3.95
CA GLY A 147 12.23 -6.47 -5.02
C GLY A 147 11.91 -7.91 -5.44
N GLN A 148 10.77 -8.46 -4.99
CA GLN A 148 10.31 -9.77 -5.43
C GLN A 148 9.67 -9.71 -6.83
N LYS A 149 9.69 -10.86 -7.53
CA LYS A 149 9.00 -11.01 -8.81
C LYS A 149 7.51 -11.18 -8.62
N PHE A 150 6.74 -10.51 -9.47
CA PHE A 150 5.28 -10.57 -9.49
C PHE A 150 4.76 -12.01 -9.65
N LYS A 151 3.73 -12.36 -8.88
CA LYS A 151 3.02 -13.64 -8.95
C LYS A 151 1.80 -13.50 -9.85
N HIS A 152 1.83 -14.17 -10.99
CA HIS A 152 0.78 -14.05 -12.01
C HIS A 152 -0.60 -14.50 -11.54
N GLU A 153 -0.69 -15.28 -10.45
CA GLU A 153 -1.96 -15.65 -9.80
C GLU A 153 -2.76 -14.43 -9.35
N ALA A 154 -2.10 -13.31 -9.04
CA ALA A 154 -2.76 -12.06 -8.69
C ALA A 154 -3.64 -11.51 -9.82
N LEU A 155 -3.31 -11.74 -11.10
CA LEU A 155 -4.10 -11.27 -12.24
C LEU A 155 -5.53 -11.85 -12.24
N ALA A 156 -5.67 -13.12 -11.92
CA ALA A 156 -6.98 -13.76 -11.82
C ALA A 156 -7.82 -13.14 -10.70
N LYS A 157 -7.19 -12.80 -9.56
CA LYS A 157 -7.84 -12.15 -8.42
C LYS A 157 -8.32 -10.73 -8.76
N ILE A 158 -7.48 -9.94 -9.44
CA ILE A 158 -7.83 -8.59 -9.90
C ILE A 158 -9.05 -8.67 -10.84
N THR A 159 -8.98 -9.54 -11.84
CA THR A 159 -10.07 -9.74 -12.82
C THR A 159 -11.36 -10.19 -12.14
N TYR A 160 -11.26 -11.12 -11.19
CA TYR A 160 -12.40 -11.61 -10.44
C TYR A 160 -13.02 -10.50 -9.58
N LEU A 161 -12.21 -9.76 -8.83
CA LEU A 161 -12.68 -8.66 -7.97
C LEU A 161 -13.33 -7.56 -8.81
N ARG A 162 -12.71 -7.14 -9.92
CA ARG A 162 -13.29 -6.15 -10.85
C ARG A 162 -14.64 -6.60 -11.38
N LYS A 163 -14.79 -7.86 -11.73
CA LYS A 163 -16.06 -8.42 -12.21
C LYS A 163 -17.14 -8.44 -11.14
N LYS A 164 -16.77 -8.76 -9.88
CA LYS A 164 -17.74 -8.92 -8.77
C LYS A 164 -18.07 -7.59 -8.10
N VAL A 165 -17.12 -6.65 -8.05
CA VAL A 165 -17.25 -5.34 -7.43
C VAL A 165 -16.80 -4.25 -8.43
N PRO A 166 -17.60 -3.94 -9.47
CA PRO A 166 -17.18 -3.09 -10.60
C PRO A 166 -16.75 -1.68 -10.20
N HIS A 167 -17.25 -1.16 -9.09
CA HIS A 167 -16.98 0.21 -8.61
C HIS A 167 -15.91 0.26 -7.51
N ALA A 168 -15.32 -0.87 -7.12
CA ALA A 168 -14.23 -0.89 -6.16
C ALA A 168 -12.98 -0.22 -6.76
N ILE A 169 -12.21 0.42 -5.91
CA ILE A 169 -10.84 0.83 -6.24
C ILE A 169 -9.94 -0.37 -5.94
N ILE A 170 -9.19 -0.81 -6.96
CA ILE A 170 -8.29 -1.97 -6.84
C ILE A 170 -6.85 -1.48 -6.94
N GLU A 171 -6.12 -1.69 -5.87
CA GLU A 171 -4.69 -1.45 -5.76
C GLU A 171 -3.92 -2.76 -5.85
N VAL A 172 -2.76 -2.73 -6.51
CA VAL A 172 -1.87 -3.90 -6.60
C VAL A 172 -0.49 -3.50 -6.12
N ASP A 173 0.03 -4.27 -5.16
CA ASP A 173 1.33 -4.02 -4.55
C ASP A 173 2.28 -5.20 -4.75
N GLY A 174 3.52 -4.87 -5.15
CA GLY A 174 4.63 -5.81 -5.25
C GLY A 174 4.90 -6.34 -6.66
N GLY A 175 6.19 -6.32 -7.03
CA GLY A 175 6.70 -6.84 -8.28
C GLY A 175 6.38 -6.01 -9.52
N MET A 176 6.16 -4.70 -9.34
CA MET A 176 5.79 -3.79 -10.42
C MET A 176 7.00 -3.33 -11.24
N ASP A 177 6.90 -3.49 -12.56
CA ASP A 177 7.73 -2.94 -13.61
C ASP A 177 6.83 -2.57 -14.81
N GLU A 178 7.39 -2.13 -15.93
CA GLU A 178 6.62 -1.71 -17.11
C GLU A 178 5.73 -2.82 -17.70
N GLU A 179 6.15 -4.07 -17.63
CA GLU A 179 5.38 -5.21 -18.13
C GLU A 179 4.24 -5.55 -17.17
N THR A 180 4.54 -5.69 -15.89
CA THR A 180 3.55 -6.04 -14.86
C THR A 180 2.51 -4.94 -14.67
N VAL A 181 2.89 -3.67 -14.75
CA VAL A 181 1.94 -2.54 -14.72
C VAL A 181 0.91 -2.65 -15.86
N LYS A 182 1.34 -2.97 -17.09
CA LYS A 182 0.42 -3.21 -18.21
C LYS A 182 -0.51 -4.40 -17.96
N LEU A 183 0.01 -5.48 -17.40
CA LEU A 183 -0.77 -6.69 -17.10
C LEU A 183 -1.85 -6.41 -16.06
N VAL A 184 -1.50 -5.78 -14.93
CA VAL A 184 -2.45 -5.50 -13.84
C VAL A 184 -3.48 -4.43 -14.25
N LYS A 185 -3.09 -3.43 -15.05
CA LYS A 185 -4.02 -2.46 -15.65
C LYS A 185 -5.06 -3.15 -16.53
N ASN A 186 -4.62 -4.05 -17.42
CA ASN A 186 -5.52 -4.81 -18.29
C ASN A 186 -6.43 -5.77 -17.50
N ALA A 187 -5.98 -6.26 -16.34
CA ALA A 187 -6.78 -7.08 -15.44
C ALA A 187 -7.83 -6.27 -14.67
N GLY A 188 -7.70 -4.93 -14.62
CA GLY A 188 -8.67 -4.01 -14.01
C GLY A 188 -8.21 -3.31 -12.74
N ALA A 189 -6.90 -3.24 -12.47
CA ALA A 189 -6.36 -2.42 -11.39
C ALA A 189 -6.48 -0.91 -11.70
N ASP A 190 -6.69 -0.11 -10.66
CA ASP A 190 -6.75 1.36 -10.71
C ASP A 190 -5.44 2.00 -10.26
N LEU A 191 -4.77 1.37 -9.25
CA LEU A 191 -3.55 1.86 -8.65
C LEU A 191 -2.49 0.75 -8.59
N VAL A 192 -1.22 1.14 -8.67
CA VAL A 192 -0.08 0.26 -8.42
C VAL A 192 0.89 0.88 -7.43
N VAL A 193 1.39 0.05 -6.54
CA VAL A 193 2.39 0.40 -5.53
C VAL A 193 3.75 -0.08 -6.01
N VAL A 194 4.74 0.83 -6.06
CA VAL A 194 6.02 0.58 -6.73
C VAL A 194 7.20 1.02 -5.87
N SER A 195 8.06 0.10 -5.49
CA SER A 195 9.26 0.38 -4.70
C SER A 195 10.55 0.23 -5.51
N SER A 196 11.01 -0.99 -5.71
CA SER A 196 12.35 -1.28 -6.26
C SER A 196 12.57 -0.72 -7.66
N TYR A 197 11.59 -0.72 -8.54
CA TYR A 197 11.71 -0.18 -9.89
C TYR A 197 12.09 1.32 -9.87
N ILE A 198 11.52 2.08 -8.93
CA ILE A 198 11.81 3.51 -8.77
C ILE A 198 13.16 3.71 -8.07
N PHE A 199 13.35 3.10 -6.89
CA PHE A 199 14.51 3.40 -6.04
C PHE A 199 15.81 2.71 -6.43
N SER A 200 15.77 1.67 -7.28
CA SER A 200 16.98 1.04 -7.83
C SER A 200 17.44 1.69 -9.14
N SER A 201 16.65 2.62 -9.69
CA SER A 201 17.02 3.39 -10.87
C SER A 201 18.03 4.48 -10.51
N GLU A 202 19.00 4.74 -11.38
CA GLU A 202 19.87 5.93 -11.29
C GLU A 202 19.08 7.24 -11.45
N HIS A 203 17.88 7.17 -12.04
CA HIS A 203 16.97 8.28 -12.30
C HIS A 203 15.54 7.97 -11.79
N PRO A 204 15.27 8.08 -10.47
CA PRO A 204 13.97 7.73 -9.88
C PRO A 204 12.78 8.47 -10.49
N GLU A 205 12.93 9.76 -10.78
CA GLU A 205 11.91 10.58 -11.46
C GLU A 205 11.53 10.01 -12.83
N GLN A 206 12.53 9.63 -13.62
CA GLN A 206 12.31 9.06 -14.95
C GLN A 206 11.61 7.70 -14.86
N ALA A 207 12.04 6.85 -13.93
CA ALA A 207 11.41 5.55 -13.70
C ALA A 207 9.94 5.73 -13.28
N TYR A 208 9.64 6.67 -12.39
CA TYR A 208 8.26 6.99 -12.01
C TYR A 208 7.42 7.47 -13.21
N LYS A 209 7.94 8.41 -14.01
CA LYS A 209 7.25 8.94 -15.20
C LYS A 209 6.91 7.86 -16.22
N VAL A 210 7.85 6.96 -16.52
CA VAL A 210 7.61 5.84 -17.45
C VAL A 210 6.40 5.01 -17.03
N LEU A 211 6.25 4.72 -15.73
CA LEU A 211 5.11 3.94 -15.23
C LEU A 211 3.80 4.74 -15.26
N THR A 212 3.83 6.05 -15.02
CA THR A 212 2.61 6.89 -15.04
C THR A 212 2.04 7.10 -16.45
N GLU A 213 2.87 6.96 -17.48
CA GLU A 213 2.48 7.06 -18.88
C GLU A 213 1.83 5.78 -19.44
N ILE A 214 1.93 4.65 -18.71
CA ILE A 214 1.25 3.40 -19.03
C ILE A 214 -0.23 3.49 -18.65
#